data_0e63f89a6e70ba63c4b9b79bbaf81276
#
_entry.id   0e63f89a6e70ba63c4b9b79bbaf81276
#
_cell.length_a   1.000
_cell.length_b   1.000
_cell.length_c   1.000
_cell.angle_alpha   90.00
_cell.angle_beta   90.00
_cell.angle_gamma   90.00
#
_symmetry.space_group_name_H-M   'P 1'
#
loop_
_entity.id
_entity.type
_entity.pdbx_description
1 polymer ?
#
loop_
_entity_poly.entity_id
_entity_poly.type
_entity_poly.pdbx_seq_one_letter_code
_entity_poly.pdbx_strand_id
1 'polypeptide(L)'
;MKILQLCKKFPWPQKDGESVAINTLSRGLAANGVVIDLLAMNTAKHFTRVDSDVLLCLSQYRKVKWVPINNQLRPIEALRSLIEGSSYHIKRFISSDFSDSIKELLLGDDYDVILLESLYMIPYLDVLKQNSQAKIVLRSHNIEFEIWDRLAENNKNPLQRWYLKKLAKSLKNYELEQLNNVDYLLPISEIDHQKYIDYGYKGRILTLPLGLDLSQYPYKKWLRKTKNIEVGFIGSLDWMPNVEGLNWFLSEVLPQLKKRFGNKIRVHLAGRNMPDYIKAKACDNIVIHGEVDHAIDYINQFPYFIVPLFSGSGMRVKILEAMALGKVVLSTSLGIEGIPATADKEFLLADTKEDFIHSFSRIIEGQLGCDIIGRNAASFMEDNFSTKIISEKLIRFLEEITYALPQYPKKLK
;
A
#
# COMPACT_ATOMS: atom_id res chain seq x y z
N MET A 1 -21.92 -15.30 3.18
CA MET A 1 -20.49 -15.66 3.19
C MET A 1 -19.87 -15.22 4.50
N LYS A 2 -19.05 -16.08 5.13
CA LYS A 2 -18.33 -15.80 6.37
C LYS A 2 -16.82 -15.92 6.14
N ILE A 3 -16.06 -14.87 6.51
CA ILE A 3 -14.61 -14.77 6.26
C ILE A 3 -13.88 -14.70 7.60
N LEU A 4 -12.82 -15.49 7.77
CA LEU A 4 -11.80 -15.29 8.79
C LEU A 4 -10.62 -14.52 8.18
N GLN A 5 -10.38 -13.28 8.63
CA GLN A 5 -9.29 -12.46 8.16
C GLN A 5 -8.11 -12.49 9.14
N LEU A 6 -6.94 -12.92 8.65
CA LEU A 6 -5.71 -13.04 9.44
C LEU A 6 -4.71 -11.94 9.07
N CYS A 7 -4.29 -11.13 10.04
CA CYS A 7 -3.40 -9.98 9.84
C CYS A 7 -2.10 -10.09 10.63
N LYS A 8 -0.95 -9.80 9.98
CA LYS A 8 0.39 -9.78 10.62
C LYS A 8 0.60 -8.62 11.59
N LYS A 9 -0.32 -7.66 11.62
CA LYS A 9 -0.36 -6.53 12.56
C LYS A 9 -1.80 -6.13 12.80
N PHE A 10 -2.05 -5.49 13.92
CA PHE A 10 -3.36 -4.94 14.24
C PHE A 10 -3.67 -3.79 13.25
N PRO A 11 -4.81 -3.83 12.52
CA PRO A 11 -5.04 -2.92 11.41
C PRO A 11 -5.53 -1.52 11.84
N TRP A 12 -5.33 -1.13 13.08
CA TRP A 12 -5.68 0.17 13.63
C TRP A 12 -4.56 0.72 14.53
N PRO A 13 -4.30 2.04 14.53
CA PRO A 13 -4.89 3.08 13.66
C PRO A 13 -4.40 2.98 12.21
N GLN A 14 -5.15 3.58 11.28
CA GLN A 14 -4.86 3.55 9.83
C GLN A 14 -3.71 4.52 9.48
N LYS A 15 -2.48 4.19 9.91
CA LYS A 15 -1.28 5.05 9.73
C LYS A 15 -0.42 4.68 8.52
N ASP A 16 -0.74 3.62 7.82
CA ASP A 16 -0.01 3.15 6.64
C ASP A 16 -0.93 2.49 5.61
N GLY A 17 -0.43 2.31 4.39
CA GLY A 17 -1.21 1.80 3.27
C GLY A 17 -1.82 0.43 3.49
N GLU A 18 -1.16 -0.48 4.22
CA GLU A 18 -1.69 -1.81 4.53
C GLU A 18 -2.90 -1.72 5.48
N SER A 19 -2.80 -0.92 6.55
CA SER A 19 -3.91 -0.73 7.49
C SER A 19 -5.12 -0.08 6.81
N VAL A 20 -4.90 0.90 5.92
CA VAL A 20 -5.95 1.50 5.10
C VAL A 20 -6.57 0.45 4.20
N ALA A 21 -5.76 -0.34 3.47
CA ALA A 21 -6.22 -1.37 2.53
C ALA A 21 -7.06 -2.46 3.20
N ILE A 22 -6.66 -2.89 4.41
CA ILE A 22 -7.39 -3.90 5.19
C ILE A 22 -8.75 -3.35 5.62
N ASN A 23 -8.78 -2.16 6.24
CA ASN A 23 -10.00 -1.60 6.78
C ASN A 23 -11.01 -1.18 5.72
N THR A 24 -10.55 -0.56 4.63
CA THR A 24 -11.46 -0.15 3.54
C THR A 24 -12.09 -1.35 2.86
N LEU A 25 -11.31 -2.41 2.60
CA LEU A 25 -11.84 -3.65 2.03
C LEU A 25 -12.86 -4.29 2.98
N SER A 26 -12.52 -4.45 4.25
CA SER A 26 -13.41 -5.10 5.25
C SER A 26 -14.71 -4.32 5.44
N ARG A 27 -14.67 -2.98 5.44
CA ARG A 27 -15.89 -2.15 5.45
C ARG A 27 -16.73 -2.36 4.20
N GLY A 28 -16.10 -2.42 3.02
CA GLY A 28 -16.80 -2.67 1.76
C GLY A 28 -17.45 -4.06 1.72
N LEU A 29 -16.77 -5.09 2.22
CA LEU A 29 -17.30 -6.45 2.32
C LEU A 29 -18.48 -6.50 3.32
N ALA A 30 -18.33 -5.92 4.50
CA ALA A 30 -19.39 -5.88 5.51
C ALA A 30 -20.62 -5.10 5.03
N ALA A 31 -20.44 -3.98 4.32
CA ALA A 31 -21.53 -3.21 3.72
C ALA A 31 -22.33 -4.02 2.67
N ASN A 32 -21.72 -5.06 2.09
CA ASN A 32 -22.37 -6.00 1.17
C ASN A 32 -22.83 -7.31 1.89
N GLY A 33 -22.96 -7.30 3.21
CA GLY A 33 -23.52 -8.42 3.98
C GLY A 33 -22.56 -9.58 4.23
N VAL A 34 -21.27 -9.42 3.97
CA VAL A 34 -20.24 -10.43 4.31
C VAL A 34 -19.95 -10.34 5.80
N VAL A 35 -19.99 -11.47 6.49
CA VAL A 35 -19.63 -11.55 7.91
C VAL A 35 -18.13 -11.80 8.04
N ILE A 36 -17.43 -10.93 8.77
CA ILE A 36 -15.98 -11.00 8.89
C ILE A 36 -15.58 -11.10 10.36
N ASP A 37 -14.72 -12.05 10.68
CA ASP A 37 -14.01 -12.13 11.95
C ASP A 37 -12.54 -11.80 11.73
N LEU A 38 -11.98 -10.99 12.60
CA LEU A 38 -10.58 -10.58 12.56
C LEU A 38 -9.77 -11.31 13.63
N LEU A 39 -8.67 -11.93 13.21
CA LEU A 39 -7.57 -12.31 14.10
C LEU A 39 -6.30 -11.58 13.66
N ALA A 40 -5.73 -10.77 14.54
CA ALA A 40 -4.56 -9.95 14.22
C ALA A 40 -3.44 -10.13 15.22
N MET A 41 -2.20 -10.05 14.75
CA MET A 41 -1.04 -9.90 15.63
C MET A 41 -0.97 -8.46 16.13
N ASN A 42 -0.80 -8.26 17.43
CA ASN A 42 -0.50 -6.96 18.00
C ASN A 42 1.00 -6.87 18.31
N THR A 43 1.75 -6.42 17.31
CA THR A 43 3.22 -6.49 17.31
C THR A 43 3.85 -5.35 18.13
N ALA A 44 5.01 -5.60 18.73
CA ALA A 44 5.72 -4.60 19.55
C ALA A 44 6.01 -3.28 18.78
N LYS A 45 6.33 -3.37 17.49
CA LYS A 45 6.62 -2.19 16.64
C LYS A 45 5.36 -1.36 16.32
N HIS A 46 4.21 -2.02 16.19
CA HIS A 46 2.94 -1.39 15.82
C HIS A 46 1.89 -1.68 16.89
N PHE A 47 2.32 -1.57 18.15
CA PHE A 47 1.45 -1.86 19.28
C PHE A 47 0.27 -0.88 19.32
N THR A 48 -0.93 -1.44 19.43
CA THR A 48 -2.16 -0.69 19.64
C THR A 48 -2.76 -1.11 20.98
N ARG A 49 -3.05 -0.14 21.84
CA ARG A 49 -3.88 -0.40 23.02
C ARG A 49 -5.32 -0.54 22.53
N VAL A 50 -5.85 -1.75 22.63
CA VAL A 50 -7.21 -2.06 22.18
C VAL A 50 -8.16 -1.81 23.33
N ASP A 51 -8.96 -0.76 23.21
CA ASP A 51 -10.04 -0.37 24.13
C ASP A 51 -11.38 -0.31 23.38
N SER A 52 -12.45 0.12 24.08
CA SER A 52 -13.79 0.25 23.51
C SER A 52 -13.83 1.16 22.28
N ASP A 53 -13.08 2.27 22.30
CA ASP A 53 -13.09 3.26 21.21
C ASP A 53 -12.44 2.69 19.95
N VAL A 54 -11.35 1.94 20.12
CA VAL A 54 -10.71 1.21 19.01
C VAL A 54 -11.64 0.14 18.45
N LEU A 55 -12.36 -0.60 19.30
CA LEU A 55 -13.31 -1.62 18.83
C LEU A 55 -14.51 -0.98 18.11
N LEU A 56 -14.98 0.18 18.51
CA LEU A 56 -16.01 0.93 17.77
C LEU A 56 -15.56 1.33 16.37
N CYS A 57 -14.28 1.68 16.21
CA CYS A 57 -13.69 1.97 14.89
C CYS A 57 -13.58 0.74 13.99
N LEU A 58 -13.72 -0.46 14.55
CA LEU A 58 -13.65 -1.77 13.87
C LEU A 58 -15.01 -2.49 13.82
N SER A 59 -16.13 -1.73 13.88
CA SER A 59 -17.50 -2.24 13.91
C SER A 59 -17.92 -3.05 12.66
N GLN A 60 -17.13 -3.02 11.59
CA GLN A 60 -17.31 -3.89 10.42
C GLN A 60 -17.02 -5.36 10.70
N TYR A 61 -16.31 -5.69 11.78
CA TYR A 61 -16.03 -7.05 12.18
C TYR A 61 -17.06 -7.55 13.20
N ARG A 62 -17.53 -8.79 13.02
CA ARG A 62 -18.39 -9.47 14.01
C ARG A 62 -17.61 -9.80 15.29
N LYS A 63 -16.39 -10.32 15.13
CA LYS A 63 -15.45 -10.60 16.21
C LYS A 63 -14.10 -9.99 15.90
N VAL A 64 -13.45 -9.41 16.93
CA VAL A 64 -12.07 -8.91 16.85
C VAL A 64 -11.27 -9.62 17.93
N LYS A 65 -10.30 -10.42 17.51
CA LYS A 65 -9.34 -11.10 18.40
C LYS A 65 -7.92 -10.68 18.01
N TRP A 66 -7.07 -10.53 19.01
CA TRP A 66 -5.65 -10.18 18.78
C TRP A 66 -4.73 -10.94 19.72
N VAL A 67 -3.50 -11.16 19.26
CA VAL A 67 -2.44 -11.83 20.01
C VAL A 67 -1.23 -10.91 20.08
N PRO A 68 -0.73 -10.57 21.27
CA PRO A 68 0.51 -9.80 21.43
C PRO A 68 1.71 -10.61 20.91
N ILE A 69 2.51 -10.01 20.02
CA ILE A 69 3.69 -10.64 19.42
C ILE A 69 4.92 -9.76 19.62
N ASN A 70 5.95 -10.33 20.22
CA ASN A 70 7.26 -9.68 20.28
C ASN A 70 8.08 -10.04 19.05
N ASN A 71 7.96 -9.21 18.00
CA ASN A 71 8.67 -9.36 16.73
C ASN A 71 9.93 -8.48 16.62
N GLN A 72 10.53 -8.08 17.75
CA GLN A 72 11.76 -7.30 17.75
C GLN A 72 12.93 -8.05 17.08
N LEU A 73 13.82 -7.27 16.46
CA LEU A 73 15.01 -7.83 15.83
C LEU A 73 15.97 -8.37 16.88
N ARG A 74 16.33 -9.66 16.77
CA ARG A 74 17.32 -10.33 17.62
C ARG A 74 18.52 -10.72 16.76
N PRO A 75 19.66 -10.01 16.88
CA PRO A 75 20.80 -10.21 15.97
C PRO A 75 21.33 -11.66 15.94
N ILE A 76 21.34 -12.34 17.09
CA ILE A 76 21.82 -13.73 17.21
C ILE A 76 20.91 -14.68 16.43
N GLU A 77 19.57 -14.54 16.56
CA GLU A 77 18.60 -15.36 15.83
C GLU A 77 18.63 -15.08 14.33
N ALA A 78 18.88 -13.82 13.95
CA ALA A 78 19.06 -13.42 12.55
C ALA A 78 20.29 -14.11 11.93
N LEU A 79 21.42 -14.13 12.65
CA LEU A 79 22.64 -14.81 12.21
C LEU A 79 22.44 -16.33 12.12
N ARG A 80 21.79 -16.93 13.11
CA ARG A 80 21.47 -18.36 13.12
C ARG A 80 20.59 -18.74 11.92
N SER A 81 19.55 -17.95 11.62
CA SER A 81 18.67 -18.16 10.47
C SER A 81 19.39 -18.09 9.13
N LEU A 82 20.43 -17.22 9.01
CA LEU A 82 21.28 -17.16 7.82
C LEU A 82 22.09 -18.45 7.61
N ILE A 83 22.58 -19.05 8.70
CA ILE A 83 23.34 -20.31 8.66
C ILE A 83 22.41 -21.48 8.30
N GLU A 84 21.21 -21.50 8.87
CA GLU A 84 20.18 -22.51 8.62
C GLU A 84 19.50 -22.37 7.24
N GLY A 85 19.76 -21.29 6.48
CA GLY A 85 19.10 -21.00 5.20
C GLY A 85 17.62 -20.64 5.31
N SER A 86 17.11 -20.41 6.51
CA SER A 86 15.71 -20.10 6.78
C SER A 86 15.45 -18.59 6.77
N SER A 87 14.21 -18.17 6.41
CA SER A 87 13.88 -16.75 6.42
C SER A 87 13.63 -16.23 7.84
N TYR A 88 14.57 -15.44 8.37
CA TYR A 88 14.41 -14.76 9.66
C TYR A 88 13.21 -13.81 9.67
N HIS A 89 12.90 -13.20 8.52
CA HIS A 89 11.74 -12.32 8.39
C HIS A 89 10.43 -13.03 8.72
N ILE A 90 10.29 -14.28 8.27
CA ILE A 90 9.11 -15.11 8.51
C ILE A 90 9.09 -15.64 9.94
N LYS A 91 10.23 -16.17 10.44
CA LYS A 91 10.32 -16.77 11.78
C LYS A 91 9.81 -15.85 12.89
N ARG A 92 10.03 -14.53 12.77
CA ARG A 92 9.60 -13.54 13.78
C ARG A 92 8.08 -13.42 13.95
N PHE A 93 7.30 -13.95 13.00
CA PHE A 93 5.84 -13.92 13.01
C PHE A 93 5.23 -15.30 13.33
N ILE A 94 6.04 -16.29 13.71
CA ILE A 94 5.55 -17.61 14.15
C ILE A 94 5.30 -17.55 15.66
N SER A 95 4.06 -17.87 16.07
CA SER A 95 3.62 -17.86 17.46
C SER A 95 2.66 -19.03 17.72
N SER A 96 2.91 -19.78 18.80
CA SER A 96 2.00 -20.81 19.31
C SER A 96 0.64 -20.24 19.69
N ASP A 97 0.64 -19.10 20.41
CA ASP A 97 -0.59 -18.45 20.88
C ASP A 97 -1.49 -17.99 19.72
N PHE A 98 -0.86 -17.58 18.60
CA PHE A 98 -1.60 -17.25 17.38
C PHE A 98 -2.17 -18.49 16.72
N SER A 99 -1.40 -19.60 16.66
CA SER A 99 -1.87 -20.91 16.18
C SER A 99 -3.05 -21.43 17.01
N ASP A 100 -2.98 -21.33 18.33
CA ASP A 100 -4.05 -21.78 19.22
C ASP A 100 -5.29 -20.89 19.10
N SER A 101 -5.10 -19.59 18.89
CA SER A 101 -6.21 -18.68 18.59
C SER A 101 -6.89 -18.98 17.26
N ILE A 102 -6.16 -19.43 16.24
CA ILE A 102 -6.72 -19.94 14.98
C ILE A 102 -7.59 -21.17 15.25
N LYS A 103 -7.06 -22.17 15.95
CA LYS A 103 -7.81 -23.41 16.27
C LYS A 103 -9.11 -23.09 17.03
N GLU A 104 -9.03 -22.23 18.03
CA GLU A 104 -10.21 -21.82 18.81
C GLU A 104 -11.30 -21.20 17.93
N LEU A 105 -10.93 -20.29 16.99
CA LEU A 105 -11.89 -19.67 16.08
C LEU A 105 -12.50 -20.70 15.10
N LEU A 106 -11.68 -21.63 14.58
CA LEU A 106 -12.13 -22.65 13.65
C LEU A 106 -12.98 -23.75 14.31
N LEU A 107 -12.80 -23.99 15.61
CA LEU A 107 -13.67 -24.88 16.39
C LEU A 107 -15.02 -24.24 16.73
N GLY A 108 -15.04 -22.93 16.85
CA GLY A 108 -16.25 -22.20 17.26
C GLY A 108 -17.14 -21.73 16.10
N ASP A 109 -16.65 -21.75 14.87
CA ASP A 109 -17.37 -21.25 13.68
C ASP A 109 -16.89 -21.90 12.38
N ASP A 110 -17.82 -22.13 11.46
CA ASP A 110 -17.51 -22.49 10.08
C ASP A 110 -17.30 -21.24 9.23
N TYR A 111 -16.20 -21.20 8.48
CA TYR A 111 -15.87 -20.13 7.54
C TYR A 111 -15.88 -20.64 6.10
N ASP A 112 -16.38 -19.81 5.18
CA ASP A 112 -16.33 -20.09 3.74
C ASP A 112 -14.94 -19.82 3.18
N VAL A 113 -14.30 -18.76 3.70
CA VAL A 113 -13.01 -18.24 3.24
C VAL A 113 -12.12 -17.86 4.42
N ILE A 114 -10.83 -18.16 4.31
CA ILE A 114 -9.78 -17.63 5.18
C ILE A 114 -8.91 -16.68 4.35
N LEU A 115 -8.95 -15.39 4.67
CA LEU A 115 -8.21 -14.34 3.99
C LEU A 115 -6.93 -14.02 4.74
N LEU A 116 -5.78 -14.34 4.14
CA LEU A 116 -4.45 -14.07 4.67
C LEU A 116 -3.98 -12.71 4.17
N GLU A 117 -3.81 -11.74 5.06
CA GLU A 117 -3.38 -10.37 4.71
C GLU A 117 -1.85 -10.26 4.75
N SER A 118 -1.15 -11.05 4.01
CA SER A 118 0.27 -11.03 3.64
C SER A 118 0.95 -12.39 3.72
N LEU A 119 2.13 -12.49 3.11
CA LEU A 119 3.05 -13.64 3.16
C LEU A 119 3.33 -14.13 4.60
N TYR A 120 3.36 -13.23 5.58
CA TYR A 120 3.68 -13.56 6.97
C TYR A 120 2.61 -14.42 7.68
N MET A 121 1.46 -14.65 7.05
CA MET A 121 0.42 -15.58 7.54
C MET A 121 0.57 -17.00 6.98
N ILE A 122 1.42 -17.20 5.97
CA ILE A 122 1.69 -18.50 5.34
C ILE A 122 2.17 -19.59 6.33
N PRO A 123 2.98 -19.29 7.37
CA PRO A 123 3.40 -20.32 8.35
C PRO A 123 2.24 -21.03 9.06
N TYR A 124 1.03 -20.50 8.99
CA TYR A 124 -0.17 -21.07 9.62
C TYR A 124 -0.99 -21.95 8.69
N LEU A 125 -0.58 -22.16 7.42
CA LEU A 125 -1.32 -22.95 6.42
C LEU A 125 -1.62 -24.37 6.91
N ASP A 126 -0.67 -25.04 7.54
CA ASP A 126 -0.89 -26.41 8.02
C ASP A 126 -1.99 -26.45 9.09
N VAL A 127 -1.96 -25.50 10.04
CA VAL A 127 -3.01 -25.38 11.07
C VAL A 127 -4.36 -25.11 10.45
N LEU A 128 -4.42 -24.24 9.44
CA LEU A 128 -5.65 -23.89 8.74
C LEU A 128 -6.22 -25.09 7.96
N LYS A 129 -5.38 -25.77 7.17
CA LYS A 129 -5.78 -26.93 6.35
C LYS A 129 -6.20 -28.14 7.19
N GLN A 130 -5.61 -28.32 8.36
CA GLN A 130 -5.97 -29.40 9.29
C GLN A 130 -7.30 -29.17 10.01
N ASN A 131 -7.70 -27.93 10.21
CA ASN A 131 -8.85 -27.57 11.05
C ASN A 131 -10.00 -26.90 10.28
N SER A 132 -9.91 -26.75 8.96
CA SER A 132 -10.96 -26.12 8.14
C SER A 132 -10.95 -26.59 6.70
N GLN A 133 -12.14 -26.58 6.08
CA GLN A 133 -12.36 -26.80 4.63
C GLN A 133 -12.52 -25.47 3.87
N ALA A 134 -12.40 -24.33 4.56
CA ALA A 134 -12.51 -23.00 3.98
C ALA A 134 -11.47 -22.77 2.86
N LYS A 135 -11.83 -21.99 1.86
CA LYS A 135 -10.90 -21.60 0.79
C LYS A 135 -9.85 -20.64 1.33
N ILE A 136 -8.58 -20.96 1.13
CA ILE A 136 -7.47 -20.13 1.60
C ILE A 136 -7.06 -19.15 0.50
N VAL A 137 -7.19 -17.86 0.78
CA VAL A 137 -6.92 -16.77 -0.15
C VAL A 137 -5.81 -15.92 0.42
N LEU A 138 -4.70 -15.75 -0.30
CA LEU A 138 -3.61 -14.85 0.06
C LEU A 138 -3.78 -13.50 -0.63
N ARG A 139 -3.92 -12.42 0.14
CA ARG A 139 -3.81 -11.07 -0.37
C ARG A 139 -2.38 -10.57 -0.19
N SER A 140 -1.72 -10.33 -1.31
CA SER A 140 -0.34 -9.88 -1.33
C SER A 140 -0.28 -8.38 -1.53
N HIS A 141 0.12 -7.65 -0.48
CA HIS A 141 0.31 -6.20 -0.52
C HIS A 141 1.63 -5.81 -1.21
N ASN A 142 2.57 -6.73 -1.31
CA ASN A 142 3.86 -6.58 -1.99
C ASN A 142 4.44 -7.95 -2.28
N ILE A 143 5.35 -8.01 -3.24
CA ILE A 143 6.29 -9.12 -3.38
C ILE A 143 7.43 -8.83 -2.39
N GLU A 144 7.41 -9.52 -1.24
CA GLU A 144 8.19 -9.13 -0.07
C GLU A 144 9.72 -9.18 -0.32
N PHE A 145 10.21 -10.21 -1.03
CA PHE A 145 11.65 -10.29 -1.29
C PHE A 145 12.16 -9.17 -2.20
N GLU A 146 11.35 -8.64 -3.12
CA GLU A 146 11.75 -7.54 -4.00
C GLU A 146 12.02 -6.25 -3.23
N ILE A 147 11.30 -6.02 -2.12
CA ILE A 147 11.55 -4.87 -1.25
C ILE A 147 12.97 -4.94 -0.68
N TRP A 148 13.37 -6.13 -0.22
CA TRP A 148 14.68 -6.33 0.39
C TRP A 148 15.81 -6.34 -0.66
N ASP A 149 15.56 -6.86 -1.86
CA ASP A 149 16.50 -6.77 -2.97
C ASP A 149 16.79 -5.31 -3.36
N ARG A 150 15.75 -4.49 -3.53
CA ARG A 150 15.90 -3.05 -3.83
C ARG A 150 16.61 -2.30 -2.69
N LEU A 151 16.32 -2.62 -1.42
CA LEU A 151 17.03 -2.06 -0.28
C LEU A 151 18.51 -2.43 -0.27
N ALA A 152 18.84 -3.67 -0.65
CA ALA A 152 20.21 -4.13 -0.78
C ALA A 152 20.96 -3.41 -1.91
N GLU A 153 20.32 -3.23 -3.07
CA GLU A 153 20.90 -2.55 -4.23
C GLU A 153 21.24 -1.08 -3.92
N ASN A 154 20.37 -0.39 -3.23
CA ASN A 154 20.53 1.03 -2.87
C ASN A 154 21.47 1.25 -1.68
N ASN A 155 21.91 0.19 -0.99
CA ASN A 155 22.79 0.33 0.17
C ASN A 155 24.25 0.55 -0.23
N LYS A 156 24.84 1.67 0.19
CA LYS A 156 26.22 2.06 -0.11
C LYS A 156 27.25 1.29 0.73
N ASN A 157 26.87 0.76 1.88
CA ASN A 157 27.77 -0.01 2.74
C ASN A 157 27.87 -1.47 2.23
N PRO A 158 29.05 -1.97 1.80
CA PRO A 158 29.20 -3.28 1.17
C PRO A 158 28.85 -4.44 2.12
N LEU A 159 29.12 -4.33 3.42
CA LEU A 159 28.78 -5.36 4.41
C LEU A 159 27.27 -5.43 4.64
N GLN A 160 26.61 -4.28 4.79
CA GLN A 160 25.16 -4.22 4.92
C GLN A 160 24.47 -4.69 3.64
N ARG A 161 24.98 -4.28 2.47
CA ARG A 161 24.48 -4.74 1.17
C ARG A 161 24.54 -6.26 1.03
N TRP A 162 25.68 -6.86 1.39
CA TRP A 162 25.84 -8.30 1.37
C TRP A 162 24.83 -9.00 2.29
N TYR A 163 24.69 -8.49 3.53
CA TYR A 163 23.73 -9.02 4.50
C TYR A 163 22.30 -8.94 3.99
N LEU A 164 21.87 -7.77 3.50
CA LEU A 164 20.52 -7.57 2.94
C LEU A 164 20.26 -8.47 1.74
N LYS A 165 21.25 -8.69 0.84
CA LYS A 165 21.11 -9.64 -0.29
C LYS A 165 20.91 -11.08 0.19
N LYS A 166 21.57 -11.50 1.25
CA LYS A 166 21.35 -12.83 1.86
C LYS A 166 19.96 -12.96 2.44
N LEU A 167 19.48 -11.95 3.14
CA LEU A 167 18.11 -11.91 3.68
C LEU A 167 17.07 -11.93 2.55
N ALA A 168 17.23 -11.12 1.52
CA ALA A 168 16.35 -11.11 0.36
C ALA A 168 16.30 -12.47 -0.33
N LYS A 169 17.48 -13.14 -0.52
CA LYS A 169 17.55 -14.46 -1.12
C LYS A 169 16.82 -15.52 -0.29
N SER A 170 16.98 -15.54 1.04
CA SER A 170 16.27 -16.49 1.89
C SER A 170 14.76 -16.26 1.90
N LEU A 171 14.33 -15.00 1.87
CA LEU A 171 12.92 -14.64 1.76
C LEU A 171 12.35 -15.01 0.40
N LYS A 172 13.10 -14.77 -0.70
CA LYS A 172 12.72 -15.17 -2.06
C LYS A 172 12.47 -16.67 -2.16
N ASN A 173 13.41 -17.47 -1.66
CA ASN A 173 13.25 -18.92 -1.68
C ASN A 173 11.97 -19.34 -0.94
N TYR A 174 11.76 -18.81 0.27
CA TYR A 174 10.55 -19.09 1.05
C TYR A 174 9.27 -18.66 0.31
N GLU A 175 9.22 -17.41 -0.18
CA GLU A 175 8.03 -16.87 -0.85
C GLU A 175 7.66 -17.68 -2.08
N LEU A 176 8.65 -18.04 -2.93
CA LEU A 176 8.42 -18.83 -4.13
C LEU A 176 8.10 -20.31 -3.85
N GLU A 177 8.72 -20.93 -2.85
CA GLU A 177 8.40 -22.30 -2.43
C GLU A 177 6.95 -22.40 -1.91
N GLN A 178 6.52 -21.38 -1.16
CA GLN A 178 5.17 -21.36 -0.57
C GLN A 178 4.07 -20.87 -1.53
N LEU A 179 4.46 -20.26 -2.66
CA LEU A 179 3.55 -19.60 -3.59
C LEU A 179 2.39 -20.52 -4.06
N ASN A 180 2.69 -21.77 -4.38
CA ASN A 180 1.70 -22.76 -4.85
C ASN A 180 1.01 -23.53 -3.73
N ASN A 181 1.25 -23.22 -2.45
CA ASN A 181 0.56 -23.82 -1.32
C ASN A 181 -0.74 -23.08 -0.95
N VAL A 182 -0.99 -21.92 -1.53
CA VAL A 182 -2.25 -21.20 -1.45
C VAL A 182 -3.07 -21.44 -2.70
N ASP A 183 -4.39 -21.57 -2.52
CA ASP A 183 -5.29 -21.90 -3.62
C ASP A 183 -5.56 -20.68 -4.52
N TYR A 184 -5.58 -19.49 -3.91
CA TYR A 184 -5.99 -18.24 -4.55
C TYR A 184 -5.08 -17.08 -4.11
N LEU A 185 -4.69 -16.23 -5.08
CA LEU A 185 -3.79 -15.11 -4.85
C LEU A 185 -4.42 -13.79 -5.31
N LEU A 186 -4.33 -12.77 -4.46
CA LEU A 186 -4.84 -11.43 -4.70
C LEU A 186 -3.71 -10.38 -4.64
N PRO A 187 -2.90 -10.19 -5.70
CA PRO A 187 -1.95 -9.09 -5.78
C PRO A 187 -2.67 -7.75 -5.90
N ILE A 188 -2.02 -6.69 -5.43
CA ILE A 188 -2.62 -5.34 -5.44
C ILE A 188 -2.42 -4.58 -6.76
N SER A 189 -1.60 -5.09 -7.68
CA SER A 189 -1.36 -4.46 -8.98
C SER A 189 -1.24 -5.49 -10.10
N GLU A 190 -1.52 -5.06 -11.35
CA GLU A 190 -1.31 -5.91 -12.53
C GLU A 190 0.17 -6.24 -12.74
N ILE A 191 1.07 -5.36 -12.31
CA ILE A 191 2.51 -5.60 -12.36
C ILE A 191 2.88 -6.79 -11.45
N ASP A 192 2.39 -6.78 -10.20
CA ASP A 192 2.64 -7.88 -9.27
C ASP A 192 1.92 -9.16 -9.72
N HIS A 193 0.73 -9.05 -10.31
CA HIS A 193 0.01 -10.16 -10.92
C HIS A 193 0.89 -10.86 -11.97
N GLN A 194 1.42 -10.11 -12.94
CA GLN A 194 2.27 -10.67 -13.98
C GLN A 194 3.55 -11.30 -13.41
N LYS A 195 4.19 -10.63 -12.44
CA LYS A 195 5.36 -11.18 -11.75
C LYS A 195 5.08 -12.51 -11.06
N TYR A 196 3.93 -12.66 -10.38
CA TYR A 196 3.58 -13.93 -9.76
C TYR A 196 3.40 -15.05 -10.79
N ILE A 197 2.82 -14.75 -11.96
CA ILE A 197 2.76 -15.69 -13.06
C ILE A 197 4.17 -16.07 -13.55
N ASP A 198 5.04 -15.08 -13.74
CA ASP A 198 6.43 -15.27 -14.19
C ASP A 198 7.27 -16.08 -13.16
N TYR A 199 6.96 -15.94 -11.87
CA TYR A 199 7.53 -16.74 -10.77
C TYR A 199 6.93 -18.14 -10.65
N GLY A 200 5.98 -18.51 -11.50
CA GLY A 200 5.45 -19.88 -11.60
C GLY A 200 4.23 -20.16 -10.73
N TYR A 201 3.46 -19.14 -10.34
CA TYR A 201 2.17 -19.37 -9.70
C TYR A 201 1.19 -20.00 -10.68
N LYS A 202 0.52 -21.09 -10.24
CA LYS A 202 -0.38 -21.91 -11.07
C LYS A 202 -1.85 -21.85 -10.63
N GLY A 203 -2.10 -21.27 -9.47
CA GLY A 203 -3.45 -21.13 -8.93
C GLY A 203 -4.26 -20.03 -9.61
N ARG A 204 -5.49 -19.82 -9.17
CA ARG A 204 -6.31 -18.69 -9.64
C ARG A 204 -5.82 -17.40 -9.00
N ILE A 205 -5.69 -16.36 -9.82
CA ILE A 205 -5.17 -15.06 -9.42
C ILE A 205 -6.15 -13.96 -9.85
N LEU A 206 -6.38 -12.97 -8.97
CA LEU A 206 -7.20 -11.81 -9.25
C LEU A 206 -6.47 -10.57 -8.75
N THR A 207 -6.19 -9.60 -9.61
CA THR A 207 -5.69 -8.30 -9.17
C THR A 207 -6.75 -7.56 -8.38
N LEU A 208 -6.42 -7.27 -7.11
CA LEU A 208 -7.31 -6.59 -6.17
C LEU A 208 -6.61 -5.36 -5.58
N PRO A 209 -6.71 -4.18 -6.23
CA PRO A 209 -6.09 -2.95 -5.75
C PRO A 209 -6.61 -2.50 -4.38
N LEU A 210 -5.92 -1.53 -3.79
CA LEU A 210 -6.45 -0.79 -2.66
C LEU A 210 -7.74 -0.05 -3.07
N GLY A 211 -8.82 -0.24 -2.32
CA GLY A 211 -10.02 0.60 -2.44
C GLY A 211 -9.94 1.83 -1.52
N LEU A 212 -10.50 2.95 -1.96
CA LEU A 212 -10.72 4.14 -1.13
C LEU A 212 -12.22 4.35 -0.89
N ASP A 213 -12.56 4.75 0.33
CA ASP A 213 -13.88 5.25 0.64
C ASP A 213 -14.00 6.68 0.08
N LEU A 214 -14.47 6.79 -1.16
CA LEU A 214 -14.52 8.06 -1.89
C LEU A 214 -15.48 9.09 -1.29
N SER A 215 -16.37 8.70 -0.36
CA SER A 215 -17.19 9.64 0.39
C SER A 215 -16.35 10.61 1.25
N GLN A 216 -15.16 10.18 1.64
CA GLN A 216 -14.20 10.99 2.40
C GLN A 216 -13.36 11.93 1.51
N TYR A 217 -13.41 11.75 0.17
CA TYR A 217 -12.62 12.48 -0.81
C TYR A 217 -13.51 13.28 -1.78
N PRO A 218 -14.33 14.24 -1.30
CA PRO A 218 -15.25 14.95 -2.17
C PRO A 218 -14.50 15.77 -3.21
N TYR A 219 -14.74 15.47 -4.50
CA TYR A 219 -14.18 16.26 -5.59
C TYR A 219 -14.62 17.72 -5.47
N LYS A 220 -13.66 18.63 -5.46
CA LYS A 220 -13.91 20.07 -5.52
C LYS A 220 -13.20 20.64 -6.72
N LYS A 221 -13.98 21.25 -7.65
CA LYS A 221 -13.41 21.98 -8.77
C LYS A 221 -12.47 23.05 -8.24
N TRP A 222 -11.20 22.98 -8.65
CA TRP A 222 -10.24 24.02 -8.30
C TRP A 222 -10.41 25.23 -9.19
N LEU A 223 -10.74 26.38 -8.58
CA LEU A 223 -10.74 27.65 -9.25
C LEU A 223 -9.44 28.38 -8.93
N ARG A 224 -8.63 28.71 -9.94
CA ARG A 224 -7.39 29.43 -9.76
C ARG A 224 -7.67 30.80 -9.12
N LYS A 225 -7.41 30.92 -7.81
CA LYS A 225 -7.66 32.15 -7.03
C LYS A 225 -6.43 33.04 -6.93
N THR A 226 -5.23 32.53 -7.21
CA THR A 226 -3.96 33.23 -7.05
C THR A 226 -3.14 33.20 -8.33
N LYS A 227 -2.24 34.21 -8.48
CA LYS A 227 -1.24 34.20 -9.57
C LYS A 227 -0.15 33.15 -9.35
N ASN A 228 0.00 32.66 -8.11
CA ASN A 228 1.00 31.69 -7.73
C ASN A 228 0.48 30.25 -7.94
N ILE A 229 1.40 29.36 -8.23
CA ILE A 229 1.20 27.93 -8.30
C ILE A 229 1.57 27.34 -6.94
N GLU A 230 0.56 26.91 -6.20
CA GLU A 230 0.73 26.28 -4.89
C GLU A 230 0.79 24.78 -5.08
N VAL A 231 1.91 24.15 -4.68
CA VAL A 231 2.23 22.74 -4.93
C VAL A 231 2.39 22.03 -3.60
N GLY A 232 1.60 20.98 -3.36
CA GLY A 232 1.70 20.16 -2.16
C GLY A 232 2.68 18.98 -2.33
N PHE A 233 3.33 18.62 -1.24
CA PHE A 233 4.02 17.36 -1.02
C PHE A 233 3.64 16.82 0.35
N ILE A 234 3.30 15.54 0.45
CA ILE A 234 3.09 14.87 1.73
C ILE A 234 3.78 13.51 1.74
N GLY A 235 4.38 13.14 2.88
CA GLY A 235 4.98 11.81 3.05
C GLY A 235 5.72 11.67 4.36
N SER A 236 5.86 10.43 4.83
CA SER A 236 6.72 10.12 5.98
C SER A 236 8.18 10.32 5.58
N LEU A 237 8.90 11.18 6.30
CA LEU A 237 10.28 11.57 5.98
C LEU A 237 11.33 10.77 6.79
N ASP A 238 10.92 9.69 7.44
CA ASP A 238 11.75 8.54 7.86
C ASP A 238 11.81 7.44 6.79
N TRP A 239 10.99 7.54 5.72
CA TRP A 239 11.04 6.65 4.58
C TRP A 239 11.95 7.23 3.50
N MET A 240 13.11 6.56 3.29
CA MET A 240 14.19 7.05 2.41
C MET A 240 13.73 7.47 1.01
N PRO A 241 12.86 6.75 0.29
CA PRO A 241 12.41 7.19 -1.03
C PRO A 241 11.73 8.57 -1.05
N ASN A 242 10.96 8.91 -0.01
CA ASN A 242 10.38 10.25 0.10
C ASN A 242 11.46 11.32 0.32
N VAL A 243 12.45 11.02 1.18
CA VAL A 243 13.56 11.94 1.48
C VAL A 243 14.43 12.16 0.26
N GLU A 244 14.78 11.09 -0.46
CA GLU A 244 15.58 11.12 -1.68
C GLU A 244 14.90 11.97 -2.76
N GLY A 245 13.65 11.64 -3.09
CA GLY A 245 12.90 12.34 -4.12
C GLY A 245 12.63 13.80 -3.79
N LEU A 246 12.27 14.09 -2.53
CA LEU A 246 12.06 15.47 -2.09
C LEU A 246 13.35 16.28 -2.16
N ASN A 247 14.47 15.74 -1.65
CA ASN A 247 15.76 16.44 -1.73
C ASN A 247 16.16 16.72 -3.17
N TRP A 248 16.02 15.73 -4.06
CA TRP A 248 16.29 15.91 -5.48
C TRP A 248 15.42 17.01 -6.09
N PHE A 249 14.12 17.03 -5.80
CA PHE A 249 13.23 18.06 -6.32
C PHE A 249 13.63 19.46 -5.83
N LEU A 250 13.95 19.59 -4.53
CA LEU A 250 14.34 20.87 -3.92
C LEU A 250 15.72 21.35 -4.39
N SER A 251 16.65 20.44 -4.76
CA SER A 251 18.02 20.83 -5.21
C SER A 251 18.14 20.98 -6.71
N GLU A 252 17.43 20.17 -7.50
CA GLU A 252 17.60 20.13 -8.95
C GLU A 252 16.49 20.87 -9.72
N VAL A 253 15.23 20.69 -9.30
CA VAL A 253 14.07 21.20 -10.04
C VAL A 253 13.69 22.61 -9.58
N LEU A 254 13.46 22.80 -8.29
CA LEU A 254 12.93 24.06 -7.75
C LEU A 254 13.84 25.29 -8.05
N PRO A 255 15.18 25.21 -8.00
CA PRO A 255 16.03 26.34 -8.35
C PRO A 255 15.88 26.79 -9.81
N GLN A 256 15.69 25.84 -10.74
CA GLN A 256 15.46 26.15 -12.16
C GLN A 256 14.08 26.79 -12.37
N LEU A 257 13.06 26.28 -11.69
CA LEU A 257 11.73 26.88 -11.70
C LEU A 257 11.75 28.30 -11.13
N LYS A 258 12.47 28.52 -10.03
CA LYS A 258 12.67 29.86 -9.43
C LYS A 258 13.40 30.80 -10.38
N LYS A 259 14.48 30.33 -11.05
CA LYS A 259 15.22 31.12 -12.05
C LYS A 259 14.33 31.57 -13.22
N ARG A 260 13.44 30.67 -13.69
CA ARG A 260 12.57 30.90 -14.86
C ARG A 260 11.33 31.72 -14.53
N PHE A 261 10.68 31.46 -13.37
CA PHE A 261 9.37 32.00 -13.04
C PHE A 261 9.34 32.87 -11.76
N GLY A 262 10.47 33.04 -11.11
CA GLY A 262 10.57 33.83 -9.85
C GLY A 262 9.77 33.16 -8.72
N ASN A 263 9.06 33.95 -7.94
CA ASN A 263 8.27 33.49 -6.81
C ASN A 263 6.85 33.03 -7.20
N LYS A 264 6.61 32.71 -8.49
CA LYS A 264 5.30 32.24 -8.94
C LYS A 264 4.99 30.81 -8.49
N ILE A 265 5.99 30.03 -8.06
CA ILE A 265 5.81 28.67 -7.56
C ILE A 265 6.15 28.65 -6.08
N ARG A 266 5.26 28.07 -5.29
CA ARG A 266 5.47 27.83 -3.87
C ARG A 266 5.18 26.35 -3.57
N VAL A 267 6.12 25.70 -2.89
CA VAL A 267 6.05 24.28 -2.53
C VAL A 267 5.77 24.16 -1.04
N HIS A 268 4.73 23.41 -0.72
CA HIS A 268 4.28 23.16 0.65
C HIS A 268 4.68 21.74 1.05
N LEU A 269 5.41 21.60 2.16
CA LEU A 269 5.97 20.34 2.61
C LEU A 269 5.32 19.91 3.91
N ALA A 270 4.67 18.75 3.90
CA ALA A 270 4.13 18.09 5.09
C ALA A 270 4.65 16.66 5.23
N GLY A 271 4.77 16.21 6.47
CA GLY A 271 5.13 14.82 6.76
C GLY A 271 5.72 14.61 8.14
N ARG A 272 5.57 13.36 8.60
CA ARG A 272 6.13 12.91 9.87
C ARG A 272 7.66 12.81 9.80
N ASN A 273 8.31 12.97 10.95
CA ASN A 273 9.75 12.77 11.12
C ASN A 273 10.59 13.59 10.13
N MET A 274 10.15 14.83 9.85
CA MET A 274 10.86 15.73 8.93
C MET A 274 12.24 16.10 9.51
N PRO A 275 13.35 15.78 8.81
CA PRO A 275 14.70 16.13 9.23
C PRO A 275 14.90 17.65 9.33
N ASP A 276 15.70 18.08 10.31
CA ASP A 276 15.92 19.52 10.55
C ASP A 276 16.59 20.23 9.37
N TYR A 277 17.45 19.56 8.62
CA TYR A 277 18.05 20.13 7.41
C TYR A 277 17.03 20.41 6.28
N ILE A 278 15.87 19.70 6.26
CA ILE A 278 14.75 20.02 5.35
C ILE A 278 13.96 21.19 5.90
N LYS A 279 13.67 21.20 7.21
CA LYS A 279 13.01 22.35 7.86
C LYS A 279 13.77 23.65 7.66
N ALA A 280 15.10 23.62 7.71
CA ALA A 280 15.98 24.76 7.50
C ALA A 280 15.95 25.31 6.06
N LYS A 281 15.34 24.61 5.08
CA LYS A 281 15.15 25.09 3.70
C LYS A 281 13.95 26.05 3.54
N ALA A 282 13.21 26.34 4.60
CA ALA A 282 12.08 27.27 4.58
C ALA A 282 12.49 28.63 3.98
N CYS A 283 11.72 29.11 3.00
CA CYS A 283 11.91 30.41 2.34
C CYS A 283 10.62 30.78 1.60
N ASP A 284 10.61 31.90 0.88
CA ASP A 284 9.42 32.39 0.14
C ASP A 284 8.80 31.34 -0.80
N ASN A 285 9.62 30.44 -1.37
CA ASN A 285 9.19 29.39 -2.28
C ASN A 285 8.98 28.03 -1.60
N ILE A 286 9.34 27.88 -0.31
CA ILE A 286 9.24 26.61 0.44
C ILE A 286 8.58 26.88 1.78
N VAL A 287 7.37 26.33 1.96
CA VAL A 287 6.59 26.44 3.19
C VAL A 287 6.61 25.10 3.91
N ILE A 288 7.03 25.10 5.16
CA ILE A 288 7.11 23.91 6.00
C ILE A 288 5.86 23.82 6.89
N HIS A 289 5.09 22.77 6.75
CA HIS A 289 3.92 22.49 7.60
C HIS A 289 4.22 21.49 8.72
N GLY A 290 5.28 20.66 8.57
CA GLY A 290 5.57 19.59 9.52
C GLY A 290 4.60 18.42 9.43
N GLU A 291 4.34 17.77 10.55
CA GLU A 291 3.33 16.72 10.65
C GLU A 291 1.93 17.34 10.66
N VAL A 292 1.00 16.75 9.90
CA VAL A 292 -0.38 17.20 9.78
C VAL A 292 -1.31 16.11 10.30
N ASP A 293 -2.35 16.50 11.04
CA ASP A 293 -3.30 15.57 11.65
C ASP A 293 -4.16 14.87 10.61
N HIS A 294 -4.59 15.61 9.57
CA HIS A 294 -5.48 15.12 8.52
C HIS A 294 -4.88 15.34 7.13
N ALA A 295 -4.41 14.26 6.50
CA ALA A 295 -3.80 14.31 5.17
C ALA A 295 -4.77 14.86 4.11
N ILE A 296 -6.06 14.47 4.17
CA ILE A 296 -7.10 14.90 3.24
C ILE A 296 -7.25 16.42 3.25
N ASP A 297 -7.34 17.02 4.45
CA ASP A 297 -7.49 18.46 4.60
C ASP A 297 -6.28 19.23 4.09
N TYR A 298 -5.08 18.67 4.32
CA TYR A 298 -3.85 19.22 3.78
C TYR A 298 -3.81 19.14 2.24
N ILE A 299 -4.08 17.96 1.66
CA ILE A 299 -4.09 17.77 0.20
C ILE A 299 -5.12 18.70 -0.45
N ASN A 300 -6.26 18.93 0.19
CA ASN A 300 -7.32 19.78 -0.34
C ASN A 300 -6.92 21.25 -0.51
N GLN A 301 -5.85 21.70 0.15
CA GLN A 301 -5.40 23.11 0.07
C GLN A 301 -4.69 23.43 -1.25
N PHE A 302 -4.20 22.41 -1.98
CA PHE A 302 -3.34 22.60 -3.14
C PHE A 302 -3.94 21.97 -4.40
N PRO A 303 -3.86 22.66 -5.56
CA PRO A 303 -4.32 22.10 -6.85
C PRO A 303 -3.35 21.07 -7.44
N TYR A 304 -2.06 21.21 -7.12
CA TYR A 304 -0.97 20.43 -7.68
C TYR A 304 -0.26 19.64 -6.59
N PHE A 305 0.12 18.42 -6.91
CA PHE A 305 0.83 17.54 -6.00
C PHE A 305 2.03 16.90 -6.68
N ILE A 306 3.19 16.89 -6.01
CA ILE A 306 4.39 16.24 -6.54
C ILE A 306 4.70 14.93 -5.79
N VAL A 307 5.08 13.92 -6.58
CA VAL A 307 5.51 12.62 -6.06
C VAL A 307 6.78 12.17 -6.82
N PRO A 308 7.92 12.81 -6.56
CA PRO A 308 9.19 12.54 -7.26
C PRO A 308 9.90 11.35 -6.62
N LEU A 309 9.49 10.12 -6.91
CA LEU A 309 10.07 8.91 -6.35
C LEU A 309 10.98 8.21 -7.36
N PHE A 310 12.19 7.84 -6.93
CA PHE A 310 13.19 7.11 -7.72
C PHE A 310 13.54 5.75 -7.13
N SER A 311 12.97 5.42 -5.96
CA SER A 311 13.15 4.14 -5.28
C SER A 311 11.89 3.75 -4.53
N GLY A 312 11.84 2.52 -4.01
CA GLY A 312 10.70 1.98 -3.26
C GLY A 312 9.79 1.09 -4.10
N SER A 313 8.79 0.50 -3.46
CA SER A 313 7.82 -0.43 -4.06
C SER A 313 6.41 -0.19 -3.50
N GLY A 314 5.43 -0.86 -4.08
CA GLY A 314 4.03 -0.81 -3.65
C GLY A 314 3.26 0.41 -4.17
N MET A 315 1.94 0.34 -4.08
CA MET A 315 1.04 1.40 -4.53
C MET A 315 1.11 2.62 -3.61
N ARG A 316 1.16 3.80 -4.18
CA ARG A 316 1.32 5.08 -3.44
C ARG A 316 -0.05 5.66 -3.07
N VAL A 317 -0.54 5.34 -1.86
CA VAL A 317 -1.84 5.80 -1.36
C VAL A 317 -2.02 7.32 -1.52
N LYS A 318 -0.99 8.11 -1.25
CA LYS A 318 -1.02 9.57 -1.42
C LYS A 318 -1.33 10.04 -2.84
N ILE A 319 -0.98 9.24 -3.87
CA ILE A 319 -1.37 9.53 -5.26
C ILE A 319 -2.84 9.27 -5.45
N LEU A 320 -3.34 8.13 -4.97
CA LEU A 320 -4.76 7.79 -5.05
C LEU A 320 -5.62 8.84 -4.33
N GLU A 321 -5.22 9.26 -3.13
CA GLU A 321 -5.90 10.31 -2.36
C GLU A 321 -5.92 11.65 -3.09
N ALA A 322 -4.78 12.06 -3.64
CA ALA A 322 -4.70 13.31 -4.41
C ALA A 322 -5.55 13.24 -5.68
N MET A 323 -5.52 12.12 -6.42
CA MET A 323 -6.35 11.90 -7.60
C MET A 323 -7.84 11.88 -7.26
N ALA A 324 -8.24 11.20 -6.18
CA ALA A 324 -9.63 11.18 -5.71
C ALA A 324 -10.16 12.58 -5.38
N LEU A 325 -9.32 13.44 -4.81
CA LEU A 325 -9.62 14.84 -4.54
C LEU A 325 -9.54 15.74 -5.79
N GLY A 326 -9.30 15.16 -6.97
CA GLY A 326 -9.20 15.90 -8.23
C GLY A 326 -7.96 16.80 -8.34
N LYS A 327 -6.86 16.45 -7.67
CA LYS A 327 -5.60 17.19 -7.79
C LYS A 327 -4.82 16.74 -9.03
N VAL A 328 -4.09 17.68 -9.62
CA VAL A 328 -3.15 17.35 -10.70
C VAL A 328 -1.87 16.83 -10.08
N VAL A 329 -1.65 15.53 -10.21
CA VAL A 329 -0.46 14.86 -9.68
C VAL A 329 0.65 14.88 -10.72
N LEU A 330 1.85 15.37 -10.34
CA LEU A 330 3.09 15.25 -11.11
C LEU A 330 3.92 14.13 -10.45
N SER A 331 4.12 13.04 -11.17
CA SER A 331 4.80 11.87 -10.62
C SER A 331 5.80 11.28 -11.59
N THR A 332 6.85 10.63 -11.06
CA THR A 332 7.70 9.74 -11.85
C THR A 332 6.95 8.47 -12.24
N SER A 333 7.46 7.74 -13.24
CA SER A 333 6.97 6.40 -13.62
C SER A 333 6.96 5.45 -12.42
N LEU A 334 8.00 5.50 -11.58
CA LEU A 334 8.06 4.71 -10.36
C LEU A 334 7.06 5.18 -9.30
N GLY A 335 6.79 6.47 -9.23
CA GLY A 335 5.80 7.01 -8.31
C GLY A 335 4.39 6.53 -8.61
N ILE A 336 3.99 6.48 -9.88
CA ILE A 336 2.67 6.02 -10.35
C ILE A 336 2.60 4.50 -10.55
N GLU A 337 3.69 3.77 -10.31
CA GLU A 337 3.75 2.32 -10.50
C GLU A 337 2.58 1.59 -9.84
N GLY A 338 1.91 0.71 -10.59
CA GLY A 338 0.74 -0.05 -10.13
C GLY A 338 -0.60 0.68 -10.23
N ILE A 339 -0.62 1.95 -10.65
CA ILE A 339 -1.83 2.72 -10.91
C ILE A 339 -1.98 2.87 -12.43
N PRO A 340 -2.97 2.23 -13.10
CA PRO A 340 -3.08 2.19 -14.55
C PRO A 340 -3.70 3.50 -15.13
N ALA A 341 -3.27 4.65 -14.61
CA ALA A 341 -3.67 5.96 -15.10
C ALA A 341 -2.87 6.36 -16.34
N THR A 342 -3.45 7.18 -17.20
CA THR A 342 -2.86 7.66 -18.46
C THR A 342 -2.25 9.04 -18.27
N ALA A 343 -0.99 9.20 -18.66
CA ALA A 343 -0.31 10.48 -18.62
C ALA A 343 -1.02 11.54 -19.48
N ASP A 344 -0.97 12.79 -19.06
CA ASP A 344 -1.65 13.97 -19.64
C ASP A 344 -3.20 13.89 -19.65
N LYS A 345 -3.77 12.79 -19.14
CA LYS A 345 -5.22 12.60 -19.01
C LYS A 345 -5.68 12.59 -17.56
N GLU A 346 -5.08 11.77 -16.69
CA GLU A 346 -5.40 11.68 -15.27
C GLU A 346 -4.28 12.18 -14.36
N PHE A 347 -3.02 12.26 -14.85
CA PHE A 347 -1.85 12.78 -14.12
C PHE A 347 -0.81 13.33 -15.11
N LEU A 348 0.26 13.95 -14.60
CA LEU A 348 1.40 14.40 -15.38
C LEU A 348 2.62 13.54 -15.07
N LEU A 349 3.18 12.90 -16.12
CA LEU A 349 4.41 12.12 -16.00
C LEU A 349 5.63 13.04 -16.05
N ALA A 350 6.56 12.82 -15.11
CA ALA A 350 7.81 13.56 -15.06
C ALA A 350 8.91 12.69 -14.42
N ASP A 351 9.76 12.08 -15.24
CA ASP A 351 10.86 11.23 -14.79
C ASP A 351 12.18 11.99 -14.62
N THR A 352 12.34 13.09 -15.34
CA THR A 352 13.53 13.90 -15.33
C THR A 352 13.27 15.32 -14.80
N LYS A 353 14.33 16.03 -14.49
CA LYS A 353 14.26 17.43 -14.11
C LYS A 353 13.59 18.27 -15.21
N GLU A 354 13.93 17.99 -16.45
CA GLU A 354 13.40 18.64 -17.63
C GLU A 354 11.90 18.44 -17.77
N ASP A 355 11.37 17.23 -17.49
CA ASP A 355 9.94 16.93 -17.53
C ASP A 355 9.16 17.69 -16.45
N PHE A 356 9.69 17.77 -15.22
CA PHE A 356 9.10 18.60 -14.17
C PHE A 356 9.05 20.06 -14.58
N ILE A 357 10.17 20.61 -15.09
CA ILE A 357 10.24 22.01 -15.53
C ILE A 357 9.25 22.24 -16.70
N HIS A 358 9.17 21.33 -17.65
CA HIS A 358 8.24 21.39 -18.76
C HIS A 358 6.79 21.40 -18.30
N SER A 359 6.42 20.45 -17.43
CA SER A 359 5.07 20.36 -16.89
C SER A 359 4.66 21.61 -16.11
N PHE A 360 5.53 22.14 -15.24
CA PHE A 360 5.25 23.40 -14.54
C PHE A 360 5.17 24.60 -15.50
N SER A 361 5.97 24.63 -16.57
CA SER A 361 5.87 25.67 -17.60
C SER A 361 4.51 25.66 -18.26
N ARG A 362 4.03 24.49 -18.71
CA ARG A 362 2.69 24.31 -19.32
C ARG A 362 1.56 24.74 -18.37
N ILE A 363 1.71 24.45 -17.06
CA ILE A 363 0.74 24.86 -16.01
C ILE A 363 0.72 26.40 -15.86
N ILE A 364 1.88 27.04 -15.77
CA ILE A 364 1.99 28.49 -15.55
C ILE A 364 1.48 29.26 -16.77
N GLU A 365 1.82 28.79 -17.95
CA GLU A 365 1.47 29.39 -19.23
C GLU A 365 -0.02 29.10 -19.63
N GLY A 366 -0.73 28.29 -18.83
CA GLY A 366 -2.15 27.97 -19.08
C GLY A 366 -2.37 27.04 -20.27
N GLN A 367 -1.35 26.29 -20.68
CA GLN A 367 -1.40 25.37 -21.82
C GLN A 367 -2.05 24.01 -21.47
N LEU A 368 -2.31 23.75 -20.18
CA LEU A 368 -2.92 22.53 -19.68
C LEU A 368 -4.32 22.81 -19.14
N GLY A 369 -5.28 21.98 -19.53
CA GLY A 369 -6.59 21.91 -18.90
C GLY A 369 -6.53 21.24 -17.54
N CYS A 370 -5.88 21.86 -16.56
CA CYS A 370 -5.64 21.26 -15.23
C CYS A 370 -6.94 20.87 -14.52
N ASP A 371 -8.05 21.57 -14.73
CA ASP A 371 -9.37 21.21 -14.21
C ASP A 371 -9.95 19.97 -14.90
N ILE A 372 -9.59 19.73 -16.16
CA ILE A 372 -9.97 18.52 -16.90
C ILE A 372 -9.15 17.34 -16.36
N ILE A 373 -7.84 17.49 -16.22
CA ILE A 373 -6.96 16.43 -15.67
C ILE A 373 -7.43 16.04 -14.27
N GLY A 374 -7.68 17.01 -13.39
CA GLY A 374 -8.18 16.74 -12.05
C GLY A 374 -9.54 16.04 -12.02
N ARG A 375 -10.48 16.43 -12.92
CA ARG A 375 -11.76 15.75 -13.05
C ARG A 375 -11.61 14.32 -13.54
N ASN A 376 -10.78 14.11 -14.56
CA ASN A 376 -10.49 12.79 -15.09
C ASN A 376 -9.85 11.90 -14.04
N ALA A 377 -8.92 12.45 -13.22
CA ALA A 377 -8.32 11.74 -12.10
C ALA A 377 -9.38 11.27 -11.09
N ALA A 378 -10.30 12.14 -10.69
CA ALA A 378 -11.37 11.78 -9.76
C ALA A 378 -12.31 10.72 -10.35
N SER A 379 -12.74 10.87 -11.62
CA SER A 379 -13.56 9.86 -12.31
C SER A 379 -12.84 8.51 -12.42
N PHE A 380 -11.55 8.53 -12.77
CA PHE A 380 -10.73 7.33 -12.81
C PHE A 380 -10.68 6.61 -11.44
N MET A 381 -10.65 7.37 -10.35
CA MET A 381 -10.69 6.79 -8.99
C MET A 381 -12.05 6.17 -8.68
N GLU A 382 -13.15 6.80 -9.09
CA GLU A 382 -14.50 6.24 -8.93
C GLU A 382 -14.63 4.89 -9.65
N ASP A 383 -14.13 4.82 -10.89
CA ASP A 383 -14.29 3.67 -11.78
C ASP A 383 -13.36 2.49 -11.42
N ASN A 384 -12.21 2.76 -10.77
CA ASN A 384 -11.17 1.73 -10.58
C ASN A 384 -10.79 1.47 -9.12
N PHE A 385 -11.00 2.43 -8.22
CA PHE A 385 -10.46 2.38 -6.85
C PHE A 385 -11.49 2.65 -5.75
N SER A 386 -12.79 2.78 -6.08
CA SER A 386 -13.81 2.91 -5.04
C SER A 386 -13.92 1.60 -4.23
N THR A 387 -14.05 1.73 -2.91
CA THR A 387 -14.27 0.59 -2.02
C THR A 387 -15.42 -0.30 -2.49
N LYS A 388 -16.49 0.31 -3.05
CA LYS A 388 -17.64 -0.39 -3.60
C LYS A 388 -17.22 -1.33 -4.73
N ILE A 389 -16.55 -0.82 -5.77
CA ILE A 389 -16.12 -1.62 -6.93
C ILE A 389 -15.14 -2.71 -6.52
N ILE A 390 -14.17 -2.39 -5.65
CA ILE A 390 -13.17 -3.35 -5.18
C ILE A 390 -13.82 -4.47 -4.37
N SER A 391 -14.74 -4.14 -3.45
CA SER A 391 -15.42 -5.16 -2.64
C SER A 391 -16.37 -6.04 -3.48
N GLU A 392 -17.13 -5.47 -4.42
CA GLU A 392 -17.98 -6.22 -5.34
C GLU A 392 -17.16 -7.17 -6.22
N LYS A 393 -16.00 -6.71 -6.73
CA LYS A 393 -15.08 -7.54 -7.50
C LYS A 393 -14.57 -8.74 -6.69
N LEU A 394 -14.19 -8.50 -5.44
CA LEU A 394 -13.76 -9.58 -4.54
C LEU A 394 -14.91 -10.54 -4.21
N ILE A 395 -16.09 -10.05 -3.88
CA ILE A 395 -17.25 -10.89 -3.53
C ILE A 395 -17.57 -11.84 -4.68
N ARG A 396 -17.67 -11.35 -5.92
CA ARG A 396 -17.91 -12.20 -7.10
C ARG A 396 -16.86 -13.30 -7.23
N PHE A 397 -15.59 -12.94 -7.08
CA PHE A 397 -14.50 -13.93 -7.12
C PHE A 397 -14.62 -14.95 -6.00
N LEU A 398 -14.91 -14.52 -4.77
CA LEU A 398 -15.07 -15.42 -3.63
C LEU A 398 -16.30 -16.34 -3.79
N GLU A 399 -17.41 -15.84 -4.32
CA GLU A 399 -18.61 -16.64 -4.63
C GLU A 399 -18.31 -17.70 -5.68
N GLU A 400 -17.58 -17.34 -6.74
CA GLU A 400 -17.16 -18.30 -7.77
C GLU A 400 -16.30 -19.45 -7.20
N ILE A 401 -15.36 -19.14 -6.29
CA ILE A 401 -14.46 -20.17 -5.74
C ILE A 401 -15.09 -21.00 -4.63
N THR A 402 -16.12 -20.46 -3.96
CA THR A 402 -16.77 -21.12 -2.82
C THR A 402 -17.96 -21.95 -3.27
N TYR A 403 -18.80 -21.42 -4.17
CA TYR A 403 -20.07 -22.01 -4.55
C TYR A 403 -20.11 -22.58 -5.99
N ALA A 404 -19.02 -22.42 -6.79
CA ALA A 404 -18.96 -23.07 -8.09
C ALA A 404 -19.03 -24.59 -7.93
N LEU A 405 -20.03 -25.19 -8.57
CA LEU A 405 -20.11 -26.64 -8.68
C LEU A 405 -18.79 -27.17 -9.27
N PRO A 406 -18.24 -28.31 -8.77
CA PRO A 406 -17.04 -28.88 -9.33
C PRO A 406 -17.26 -29.10 -10.82
N GLN A 407 -16.46 -28.46 -11.66
CA GLN A 407 -16.48 -28.72 -13.09
C GLN A 407 -16.03 -30.17 -13.27
N TYR A 408 -16.96 -31.06 -13.61
CA TYR A 408 -16.62 -32.40 -14.03
C TYR A 408 -15.60 -32.32 -15.16
N PRO A 409 -14.46 -33.01 -15.08
CA PRO A 409 -13.51 -33.03 -16.18
C PRO A 409 -14.25 -33.52 -17.41
N LYS A 410 -14.29 -32.70 -18.48
CA LYS A 410 -14.79 -33.14 -19.79
C LYS A 410 -14.02 -34.40 -20.14
N LYS A 411 -14.69 -35.57 -20.10
CA LYS A 411 -14.14 -36.79 -20.66
C LYS A 411 -13.82 -36.49 -22.12
N LEU A 412 -12.52 -36.39 -22.42
CA LEU A 412 -12.04 -36.46 -23.79
C LEU A 412 -12.55 -37.80 -24.38
N LYS A 413 -13.40 -37.69 -25.41
CA LYS A 413 -13.77 -38.81 -26.29
C LYS A 413 -12.71 -38.94 -27.37
#